data_35aa44de47505c2dbf43045a5d5db9f2
#
_entry.id   35aa44de47505c2dbf43045a5d5db9f2
#
_cell.length_a   1.000
_cell.length_b   1.000
_cell.length_c   1.000
_cell.angle_alpha   90.00
_cell.angle_beta   90.00
_cell.angle_gamma   90.00
#
_symmetry.space_group_name_H-M   'P 1'
#
loop_
_entity.id
_entity.type
_entity.pdbx_description
1 polymer ?
#
loop_
_entity_poly.entity_id
_entity_poly.type
_entity_poly.pdbx_seq_one_letter_code
_entity_poly.pdbx_strand_id
1 'polypeptide(L)'
;LIAPNKVAPWSQTAHATFLTRAIDGVESDHYGKNCISCHTLGYDANTNAVNGGFDDIAKSLNWTFPTVLTNGNWAAMPAALKNLSNIQCENCHGPGSQHAYGLGDKSKIAVSFAAGDCAQCHDSKPNHIRTTEWNSSRHAITTRTPSGPSRIHCVRCHTAGGFAGYIENASVNAGKTNTYTTNTVFEAISCATCHDPHDAKNPHQLRAGTNYVWAAGETIVGLGSSALCYECHHARNNAGEQNVTNFISGKLTWGGGSSYGVHDNPQADMIEGKNAINYGKDIPSGSHRKAVEGVCVGCHMQPVATTDPDYSKVGGHTFSMSYSTVVGGVTNVHDKVDVCVKCHGEIEDFNLVRKDYNGDGTIEGVQNEVQGLMDKLSKLLPGSTYRADGNYVADGLVKTSASGKTNWPVKFLKAGFNLGFVSADGSKGIHNTPYAVGLLKASIADLTGDANQDGIPDSWQIQYFGSATSASAAPNANPSGDGVPNWLKFGLGIDPTVKGVVLPDGVVWANAGKVGGNAATNIVQIYKAAEVVYNTEVGKTYQLQAISSLDGGWKNIGSPVAGTGNAVSLVTPTRVNGQQFYRVQITP
;
A
#
# COMPACT_ATOMS: atom_id res chain seq x y z
N LEU A 1 -9.93 26.27 33.23
CA LEU A 1 -9.87 25.54 31.95
C LEU A 1 -8.55 24.78 31.84
N ILE A 2 -8.63 23.48 32.01
CA ILE A 2 -7.48 22.62 32.27
C ILE A 2 -6.73 22.29 30.99
N ALA A 3 -7.38 22.35 29.84
CA ALA A 3 -6.77 22.11 28.53
C ALA A 3 -7.50 22.87 27.41
N PRO A 4 -7.44 24.21 27.40
CA PRO A 4 -8.18 25.02 26.42
C PRO A 4 -7.77 24.72 24.97
N ASN A 5 -6.54 24.27 24.76
CA ASN A 5 -6.02 23.83 23.47
C ASN A 5 -6.59 22.48 22.98
N LYS A 6 -7.27 21.71 23.82
CA LYS A 6 -7.96 20.46 23.44
C LYS A 6 -9.48 20.61 23.41
N VAL A 7 -10.06 21.45 24.27
CA VAL A 7 -11.52 21.67 24.36
C VAL A 7 -12.09 22.26 23.07
N ALA A 8 -11.45 23.31 22.54
CA ALA A 8 -11.94 23.96 21.32
C ALA A 8 -11.90 23.04 20.07
N PRO A 9 -10.81 22.32 19.77
CA PRO A 9 -10.81 21.35 18.68
C PRO A 9 -11.79 20.19 18.92
N TRP A 10 -11.84 19.63 20.14
CA TRP A 10 -12.77 18.56 20.50
C TRP A 10 -14.23 18.95 20.24
N SER A 11 -14.64 20.19 20.55
CA SER A 11 -16.01 20.65 20.36
C SER A 11 -16.48 20.60 18.90
N GLN A 12 -15.57 20.48 17.96
CA GLN A 12 -15.86 20.33 16.52
C GLN A 12 -15.93 18.86 16.09
N THR A 13 -15.63 17.91 16.97
CA THR A 13 -15.64 16.48 16.64
C THR A 13 -17.05 15.91 16.63
N ALA A 14 -17.20 14.75 15.97
CA ALA A 14 -18.44 13.96 16.06
C ALA A 14 -18.73 13.54 17.51
N HIS A 15 -17.72 13.22 18.31
CA HIS A 15 -17.89 12.88 19.73
C HIS A 15 -18.63 13.98 20.49
N ALA A 16 -18.27 15.23 20.30
CA ALA A 16 -18.89 16.36 21.01
C ALA A 16 -20.30 16.70 20.52
N THR A 17 -20.74 16.22 19.37
CA THR A 17 -21.97 16.71 18.71
C THR A 17 -22.93 15.60 18.26
N PHE A 18 -22.58 14.33 18.40
CA PHE A 18 -23.32 13.25 17.79
C PHE A 18 -24.77 13.12 18.29
N LEU A 19 -24.97 13.02 19.63
CA LEU A 19 -26.33 12.93 20.19
C LEU A 19 -27.15 14.17 19.85
N THR A 20 -26.53 15.35 19.90
CA THR A 20 -27.21 16.62 19.55
C THR A 20 -27.85 16.56 18.17
N ARG A 21 -27.15 15.99 17.18
CA ARG A 21 -27.64 15.87 15.81
C ARG A 21 -28.55 14.64 15.63
N ALA A 22 -28.20 13.54 16.29
CA ALA A 22 -28.93 12.29 16.16
C ALA A 22 -30.35 12.38 16.72
N ILE A 23 -30.55 13.05 17.85
CA ILE A 23 -31.88 13.19 18.44
C ILE A 23 -32.79 14.10 17.61
N ASP A 24 -32.22 15.00 16.82
CA ASP A 24 -32.92 15.83 15.84
C ASP A 24 -33.11 15.14 14.48
N GLY A 25 -32.75 13.85 14.35
CA GLY A 25 -32.94 13.05 13.13
C GLY A 25 -31.97 13.37 12.00
N VAL A 26 -30.82 14.01 12.30
CA VAL A 26 -29.81 14.39 11.28
C VAL A 26 -28.80 13.28 11.00
N GLU A 27 -28.68 12.32 11.92
CA GLU A 27 -27.79 11.14 11.78
C GLU A 27 -28.51 9.94 11.16
N SER A 28 -28.02 8.73 11.37
CA SER A 28 -28.52 7.53 10.71
C SER A 28 -29.93 7.11 11.16
N ASP A 29 -30.67 6.47 10.26
CA ASP A 29 -32.04 5.95 10.47
C ASP A 29 -32.13 4.90 11.58
N HIS A 30 -31.01 4.29 11.97
CA HIS A 30 -30.97 3.27 13.01
C HIS A 30 -30.70 3.81 14.42
N TYR A 31 -30.51 5.14 14.58
CA TYR A 31 -30.28 5.70 15.91
C TYR A 31 -31.52 5.55 16.79
N GLY A 32 -31.33 5.11 18.01
CA GLY A 32 -32.44 4.81 18.90
C GLY A 32 -32.06 4.87 20.39
N LYS A 33 -33.04 4.54 21.23
CA LYS A 33 -32.89 4.59 22.68
C LYS A 33 -31.66 3.83 23.21
N ASN A 34 -31.30 2.71 22.60
CA ASN A 34 -30.16 1.90 23.04
C ASN A 34 -28.81 2.56 22.77
N CYS A 35 -28.76 3.54 21.88
CA CYS A 35 -27.52 4.22 21.53
C CYS A 35 -27.06 5.22 22.60
N ILE A 36 -27.99 5.71 23.43
CA ILE A 36 -27.68 6.74 24.44
C ILE A 36 -26.68 6.25 25.50
N SER A 37 -26.57 4.95 25.73
CA SER A 37 -25.64 4.39 26.69
C SER A 37 -24.17 4.74 26.37
N CYS A 38 -23.79 4.78 25.07
CA CYS A 38 -22.46 5.18 24.64
C CYS A 38 -22.38 6.68 24.29
N HIS A 39 -23.52 7.30 23.97
CA HIS A 39 -23.55 8.68 23.48
C HIS A 39 -23.90 9.72 24.56
N THR A 40 -23.78 9.33 25.82
CA THR A 40 -23.99 10.20 27.00
C THR A 40 -22.95 9.94 28.08
N LEU A 41 -22.84 10.86 29.04
CA LEU A 41 -21.93 10.74 30.14
C LEU A 41 -22.57 10.04 31.33
N GLY A 42 -21.85 9.08 31.91
CA GLY A 42 -22.19 8.40 33.16
C GLY A 42 -23.39 7.47 33.09
N TYR A 43 -23.86 7.11 31.87
CA TYR A 43 -24.95 6.15 31.70
C TYR A 43 -24.57 4.78 32.30
N ASP A 44 -25.43 4.26 33.17
CA ASP A 44 -25.26 2.95 33.78
C ASP A 44 -26.49 2.08 33.49
N ALA A 45 -26.27 0.89 32.94
CA ALA A 45 -27.33 -0.08 32.67
C ALA A 45 -27.88 -0.73 33.96
N ASN A 46 -27.18 -0.64 35.08
CA ASN A 46 -27.64 -1.14 36.38
C ASN A 46 -28.62 -0.16 37.02
N THR A 47 -29.90 -0.46 36.91
CA THR A 47 -30.99 0.38 37.41
C THR A 47 -30.95 0.71 38.91
N ASN A 48 -30.12 0.00 39.68
CA ASN A 48 -29.91 0.23 41.11
C ASN A 48 -28.67 1.07 41.43
N ALA A 49 -27.80 1.34 40.44
CA ALA A 49 -26.69 2.23 40.62
C ALA A 49 -27.16 3.68 40.55
N VAL A 50 -26.56 4.55 41.33
CA VAL A 50 -26.80 5.98 41.32
C VAL A 50 -25.46 6.67 41.29
N ASN A 51 -25.04 7.10 40.10
CA ASN A 51 -23.77 7.78 39.89
C ASN A 51 -23.93 9.25 39.44
N GLY A 52 -25.21 9.72 39.29
CA GLY A 52 -25.53 11.05 38.81
C GLY A 52 -25.39 11.19 37.28
N GLY A 53 -25.31 10.08 36.54
CA GLY A 53 -25.19 10.05 35.11
C GLY A 53 -26.48 10.37 34.37
N PHE A 54 -26.43 10.25 33.05
CA PHE A 54 -27.53 10.63 32.17
C PHE A 54 -28.84 9.89 32.50
N ASP A 55 -28.77 8.58 32.78
CA ASP A 55 -29.92 7.75 33.12
C ASP A 55 -30.56 8.14 34.46
N ASP A 56 -29.77 8.45 35.49
CA ASP A 56 -30.25 8.93 36.77
C ASP A 56 -31.00 10.26 36.65
N ILE A 57 -30.40 11.20 35.92
CA ILE A 57 -31.01 12.53 35.69
C ILE A 57 -32.27 12.38 34.82
N ALA A 58 -32.25 11.52 33.79
CA ALA A 58 -33.42 11.26 32.96
C ALA A 58 -34.57 10.70 33.81
N LYS A 59 -34.27 9.74 34.70
CA LYS A 59 -35.24 9.17 35.65
C LYS A 59 -35.79 10.23 36.60
N SER A 60 -34.94 11.07 37.17
CA SER A 60 -35.37 12.12 38.10
C SER A 60 -36.27 13.18 37.46
N LEU A 61 -36.11 13.44 36.18
CA LEU A 61 -36.90 14.38 35.39
C LEU A 61 -38.10 13.74 34.66
N ASN A 62 -38.32 12.42 34.83
CA ASN A 62 -39.27 11.66 34.06
C ASN A 62 -39.13 11.87 32.54
N TRP A 63 -37.89 12.09 32.08
CA TRP A 63 -37.61 12.27 30.67
C TRP A 63 -37.57 10.91 29.96
N THR A 64 -38.14 10.84 28.78
CA THR A 64 -38.12 9.65 27.93
C THR A 64 -37.49 9.99 26.58
N PHE A 65 -36.77 9.03 26.02
CA PHE A 65 -36.19 9.17 24.68
C PHE A 65 -37.34 9.34 23.65
N PRO A 66 -37.24 10.31 22.71
CA PRO A 66 -38.25 10.55 21.72
C PRO A 66 -38.53 9.33 20.85
N THR A 67 -39.80 9.05 20.55
CA THR A 67 -40.18 7.95 19.67
C THR A 67 -39.98 8.28 18.19
N VAL A 68 -39.94 9.58 17.85
CA VAL A 68 -39.65 10.07 16.51
C VAL A 68 -38.51 11.08 16.62
N LEU A 69 -37.45 10.80 15.86
CA LEU A 69 -36.29 11.70 15.81
C LEU A 69 -36.57 12.80 14.78
N THR A 70 -36.68 14.02 15.24
CA THR A 70 -37.03 15.17 14.42
C THR A 70 -36.44 16.46 14.97
N ASN A 71 -36.22 17.43 14.10
CA ASN A 71 -35.74 18.74 14.45
C ASN A 71 -36.54 19.35 15.60
N GLY A 72 -35.88 19.85 16.62
CA GLY A 72 -36.45 20.43 17.83
C GLY A 72 -36.38 19.52 19.08
N ASN A 73 -36.17 18.24 18.93
CA ASN A 73 -36.02 17.32 20.07
C ASN A 73 -34.84 17.73 20.98
N TRP A 74 -33.70 18.14 20.37
CA TRP A 74 -32.59 18.68 21.13
C TRP A 74 -32.99 19.95 21.89
N ALA A 75 -33.68 20.87 21.22
CA ALA A 75 -34.11 22.11 21.85
C ALA A 75 -35.02 21.85 23.06
N ALA A 76 -35.90 20.86 22.96
CA ALA A 76 -36.84 20.47 24.00
C ALA A 76 -36.21 19.67 25.16
N MET A 77 -35.01 19.13 24.99
CA MET A 77 -34.34 18.37 26.04
C MET A 77 -34.02 19.23 27.25
N PRO A 78 -34.23 18.76 28.50
CA PRO A 78 -33.86 19.48 29.72
C PRO A 78 -32.37 19.82 29.76
N ALA A 79 -32.05 21.00 30.27
CA ALA A 79 -30.67 21.50 30.35
C ALA A 79 -29.74 20.57 31.13
N ALA A 80 -30.23 19.94 32.20
CA ALA A 80 -29.45 19.00 32.99
C ALA A 80 -29.02 17.78 32.15
N LEU A 81 -29.88 17.27 31.24
CA LEU A 81 -29.54 16.19 30.32
C LEU A 81 -28.63 16.65 29.18
N LYS A 82 -28.81 17.87 28.66
CA LYS A 82 -27.89 18.47 27.67
C LYS A 82 -26.45 18.49 28.19
N ASN A 83 -26.27 18.81 29.48
CA ASN A 83 -24.94 18.83 30.11
C ASN A 83 -24.25 17.47 30.17
N LEU A 84 -25.01 16.37 30.12
CA LEU A 84 -24.52 15.00 30.13
C LEU A 84 -24.58 14.32 28.73
N SER A 85 -24.95 15.09 27.71
CA SER A 85 -25.09 14.60 26.36
C SER A 85 -23.78 14.59 25.60
N ASN A 86 -23.70 13.74 24.56
CA ASN A 86 -22.52 13.49 23.74
C ASN A 86 -21.39 12.80 24.50
N ILE A 87 -20.34 12.45 23.78
CA ILE A 87 -19.14 11.83 24.35
C ILE A 87 -18.23 12.95 24.84
N GLN A 88 -18.05 13.04 26.13
CA GLN A 88 -17.32 14.11 26.81
C GLN A 88 -15.96 13.61 27.32
N CYS A 89 -15.19 14.50 27.94
CA CYS A 89 -13.85 14.19 28.44
C CYS A 89 -13.86 12.99 29.38
N GLU A 90 -14.82 12.94 30.31
CA GLU A 90 -14.89 11.90 31.35
C GLU A 90 -15.31 10.54 30.84
N ASN A 91 -15.93 10.44 29.63
CA ASN A 91 -16.20 9.14 29.02
C ASN A 91 -14.91 8.35 28.72
N CYS A 92 -13.81 9.06 28.40
CA CYS A 92 -12.52 8.46 28.11
C CYS A 92 -11.53 8.58 29.26
N HIS A 93 -11.55 9.72 29.95
CA HIS A 93 -10.56 10.04 30.99
C HIS A 93 -11.01 9.65 32.41
N GLY A 94 -12.24 9.18 32.57
CA GLY A 94 -12.84 8.94 33.89
C GLY A 94 -13.19 10.23 34.64
N PRO A 95 -13.71 10.15 35.88
CA PRO A 95 -14.16 11.29 36.66
C PRO A 95 -13.05 12.32 36.88
N GLY A 96 -13.26 13.56 36.41
CA GLY A 96 -12.24 14.58 36.32
C GLY A 96 -12.13 15.51 37.56
N SER A 97 -12.96 15.33 38.57
CA SER A 97 -13.01 16.24 39.72
C SER A 97 -11.67 16.37 40.48
N GLN A 98 -11.01 15.25 40.76
CA GLN A 98 -9.70 15.25 41.42
C GLN A 98 -8.61 15.91 40.60
N HIS A 99 -8.65 15.73 39.29
CA HIS A 99 -7.76 16.39 38.35
C HIS A 99 -8.00 17.88 38.32
N ALA A 100 -9.27 18.30 38.21
CA ALA A 100 -9.66 19.70 38.14
C ALA A 100 -9.30 20.46 39.42
N TYR A 101 -9.63 19.93 40.59
CA TYR A 101 -9.31 20.54 41.87
C TYR A 101 -7.85 20.34 42.29
N GLY A 102 -7.14 19.38 41.67
CA GLY A 102 -5.72 19.12 41.89
C GLY A 102 -4.80 19.92 40.98
N LEU A 103 -5.21 21.10 40.48
CA LEU A 103 -4.43 21.99 39.62
C LEU A 103 -3.94 21.32 38.32
N GLY A 104 -4.70 20.37 37.79
CA GLY A 104 -4.38 19.69 36.55
C GLY A 104 -3.42 18.50 36.71
N ASP A 105 -3.36 17.90 37.90
CA ASP A 105 -2.56 16.70 38.14
C ASP A 105 -3.05 15.53 37.26
N LYS A 106 -2.25 15.18 36.23
CA LYS A 106 -2.55 14.12 35.26
C LYS A 106 -2.58 12.73 35.87
N SER A 107 -2.03 12.52 37.06
CA SER A 107 -2.12 11.24 37.76
C SER A 107 -3.54 10.93 38.28
N LYS A 108 -4.44 11.90 38.22
CA LYS A 108 -5.83 11.80 38.71
C LYS A 108 -6.86 11.56 37.62
N ILE A 109 -6.44 11.43 36.39
CA ILE A 109 -7.27 11.02 35.25
C ILE A 109 -6.57 9.95 34.43
N ALA A 110 -7.33 9.13 33.71
CA ALA A 110 -6.76 8.20 32.75
C ALA A 110 -6.17 8.98 31.57
N VAL A 111 -4.92 8.67 31.23
CA VAL A 111 -4.23 9.18 30.03
C VAL A 111 -3.57 7.97 29.40
N SER A 112 -4.25 7.35 28.47
CA SER A 112 -3.84 6.11 27.84
C SER A 112 -4.03 6.18 26.32
N PHE A 113 -3.22 5.44 25.58
CA PHE A 113 -3.41 5.17 24.16
C PHE A 113 -3.97 3.78 23.92
N ALA A 114 -4.36 3.04 24.95
CA ALA A 114 -4.85 1.68 24.82
C ALA A 114 -6.15 1.62 24.01
N ALA A 115 -6.26 0.61 23.15
CA ALA A 115 -7.44 0.41 22.31
C ALA A 115 -8.70 0.12 23.15
N GLY A 116 -8.54 -0.42 24.37
CA GLY A 116 -9.63 -0.70 25.28
C GLY A 116 -10.49 0.51 25.64
N ASP A 117 -9.90 1.71 25.67
CA ASP A 117 -10.65 2.95 25.96
C ASP A 117 -11.66 3.27 24.85
N CYS A 118 -11.30 2.96 23.60
CA CYS A 118 -12.18 3.12 22.43
C CYS A 118 -13.20 1.98 22.32
N ALA A 119 -12.78 0.77 22.68
CA ALA A 119 -13.58 -0.45 22.57
C ALA A 119 -14.87 -0.42 23.40
N GLN A 120 -14.91 0.35 24.48
CA GLN A 120 -16.10 0.52 25.32
C GLN A 120 -17.34 0.90 24.49
N CYS A 121 -17.14 1.67 23.41
CA CYS A 121 -18.19 2.11 22.51
C CYS A 121 -18.02 1.56 21.08
N HIS A 122 -16.78 1.42 20.59
CA HIS A 122 -16.48 1.02 19.22
C HIS A 122 -16.35 -0.49 19.00
N ASP A 123 -16.89 -1.32 19.90
CA ASP A 123 -16.93 -2.78 19.78
C ASP A 123 -18.34 -3.37 19.98
N SER A 124 -19.38 -2.64 19.59
CA SER A 124 -20.78 -3.04 19.71
C SER A 124 -21.38 -3.36 18.35
N LYS A 125 -21.67 -4.63 18.10
CA LYS A 125 -22.37 -5.07 16.88
C LYS A 125 -23.82 -4.52 16.84
N PRO A 126 -24.36 -4.25 15.65
CA PRO A 126 -23.78 -4.45 14.32
C PRO A 126 -23.01 -3.22 13.78
N ASN A 127 -23.10 -2.06 14.44
CA ASN A 127 -22.70 -0.78 13.83
C ASN A 127 -21.31 -0.29 14.27
N HIS A 128 -20.82 -0.79 15.41
CA HIS A 128 -19.56 -0.37 16.02
C HIS A 128 -18.61 -1.57 16.13
N ILE A 129 -17.90 -1.87 15.05
CA ILE A 129 -17.13 -3.11 14.89
C ILE A 129 -15.63 -2.88 14.69
N ARG A 130 -15.19 -1.62 14.81
CA ARG A 130 -13.82 -1.23 14.44
C ARG A 130 -12.77 -1.88 15.32
N THR A 131 -13.06 -2.09 16.59
CA THR A 131 -12.13 -2.78 17.49
C THR A 131 -12.03 -4.26 17.16
N THR A 132 -13.15 -4.92 16.81
CA THR A 132 -13.15 -6.32 16.37
C THR A 132 -12.29 -6.50 15.11
N GLU A 133 -12.44 -5.63 14.11
CA GLU A 133 -11.60 -5.62 12.89
C GLU A 133 -10.13 -5.39 13.26
N TRP A 134 -9.85 -4.34 14.05
CA TRP A 134 -8.49 -3.98 14.44
C TRP A 134 -7.78 -5.08 15.22
N ASN A 135 -8.46 -5.79 16.13
CA ASN A 135 -7.92 -6.92 16.90
C ASN A 135 -7.39 -8.04 15.99
N SER A 136 -7.95 -8.18 14.78
CA SER A 136 -7.47 -9.14 13.77
C SER A 136 -6.30 -8.60 12.93
N SER A 137 -5.92 -7.33 13.10
CA SER A 137 -4.84 -6.70 12.34
C SER A 137 -3.46 -7.02 12.91
N ARG A 138 -2.44 -6.93 12.05
CA ARG A 138 -1.05 -6.99 12.52
C ARG A 138 -0.64 -5.79 13.38
N HIS A 139 -1.34 -4.68 13.29
CA HIS A 139 -1.12 -3.53 14.15
C HIS A 139 -1.45 -3.85 15.61
N ALA A 140 -2.52 -4.62 15.86
CA ALA A 140 -2.92 -5.04 17.21
C ALA A 140 -1.91 -5.97 17.91
N ILE A 141 -1.20 -6.77 17.12
CA ILE A 141 -0.22 -7.75 17.62
C ILE A 141 1.22 -7.31 17.42
N THR A 142 1.48 -6.01 17.40
CA THR A 142 2.83 -5.47 17.28
C THR A 142 3.74 -6.04 18.35
N THR A 143 4.67 -6.91 17.95
CA THR A 143 5.55 -7.66 18.85
C THR A 143 6.76 -6.87 19.34
N ARG A 144 7.02 -5.70 18.74
CA ARG A 144 8.17 -4.85 19.04
C ARG A 144 7.74 -3.46 19.45
N THR A 145 7.42 -3.32 20.73
CA THR A 145 7.31 -2.00 21.33
C THR A 145 8.70 -1.58 21.80
N PRO A 146 9.38 -0.65 21.09
CA PRO A 146 10.70 -0.23 21.49
C PRO A 146 10.62 0.57 22.79
N SER A 147 11.55 0.33 23.70
CA SER A 147 11.66 1.02 24.98
C SER A 147 13.08 1.60 25.14
N GLY A 148 13.15 2.69 25.88
CA GLY A 148 14.41 3.33 26.26
C GLY A 148 15.06 4.20 25.16
N PRO A 149 16.06 4.99 25.55
CA PRO A 149 16.63 6.05 24.71
C PRO A 149 17.36 5.53 23.48
N SER A 150 17.88 4.29 23.50
CA SER A 150 18.56 3.68 22.34
C SER A 150 17.60 3.29 21.20
N ARG A 151 16.31 3.30 21.46
CA ARG A 151 15.26 2.90 20.49
C ARG A 151 14.36 4.05 20.05
N ILE A 152 14.78 5.26 20.32
CA ILE A 152 13.95 6.46 20.09
C ILE A 152 13.50 6.64 18.65
N HIS A 153 14.34 6.24 17.69
CA HIS A 153 13.98 6.30 16.26
C HIS A 153 12.88 5.31 15.85
N CYS A 154 12.61 4.30 16.69
CA CYS A 154 11.61 3.29 16.43
C CYS A 154 10.22 3.70 16.91
N VAL A 155 10.16 4.51 17.99
CA VAL A 155 8.90 4.80 18.70
C VAL A 155 7.86 5.49 17.83
N ARG A 156 8.28 6.30 16.87
CA ARG A 156 7.36 7.01 15.95
C ARG A 156 6.49 6.08 15.10
N CYS A 157 6.98 4.89 14.77
CA CYS A 157 6.25 3.92 13.93
C CYS A 157 5.76 2.71 14.73
N HIS A 158 6.30 2.47 15.93
CA HIS A 158 6.03 1.27 16.70
C HIS A 158 5.24 1.50 17.99
N THR A 159 4.89 2.74 18.31
CA THR A 159 4.15 3.07 19.52
C THR A 159 3.14 4.18 19.29
N ALA A 160 2.02 4.12 20.00
CA ALA A 160 0.97 5.12 19.88
C ALA A 160 1.43 6.51 20.36
N GLY A 161 1.96 6.59 21.58
CA GLY A 161 2.45 7.88 22.13
C GLY A 161 3.65 8.42 21.36
N GLY A 162 4.52 7.55 20.84
CA GLY A 162 5.65 7.97 20.00
C GLY A 162 5.20 8.58 18.69
N PHE A 163 4.20 8.01 18.04
CA PHE A 163 3.64 8.55 16.80
C PHE A 163 2.91 9.88 17.04
N ALA A 164 2.06 9.94 18.07
CA ALA A 164 1.37 11.19 18.41
C ALA A 164 2.35 12.34 18.65
N GLY A 165 3.40 12.09 19.44
CA GLY A 165 4.45 13.10 19.67
C GLY A 165 5.24 13.45 18.40
N TYR A 166 5.43 12.49 17.49
CA TYR A 166 6.06 12.73 16.21
C TYR A 166 5.24 13.66 15.32
N ILE A 167 3.94 13.42 15.17
CA ILE A 167 3.06 14.25 14.32
C ILE A 167 2.84 15.65 14.93
N GLU A 168 2.68 15.74 16.25
CA GLU A 168 2.40 17.02 16.92
C GLU A 168 3.62 17.93 17.05
N ASN A 169 4.82 17.39 16.94
CA ASN A 169 6.05 18.15 17.20
C ASN A 169 7.13 17.93 16.13
N ALA A 170 7.29 18.90 15.24
CA ALA A 170 8.29 18.87 14.17
C ALA A 170 9.74 18.72 14.67
N SER A 171 10.07 19.12 15.89
CA SER A 171 11.41 18.94 16.47
C SER A 171 11.66 17.49 16.90
N VAL A 172 10.63 16.77 17.25
CA VAL A 172 10.65 15.31 17.47
C VAL A 172 10.84 14.57 16.14
N ASN A 173 10.26 15.10 15.06
CA ASN A 173 10.48 14.61 13.69
C ASN A 173 11.95 14.59 13.31
N ALA A 174 12.72 15.57 13.75
CA ALA A 174 14.15 15.62 13.47
C ALA A 174 14.97 14.64 14.32
N GLY A 175 14.35 13.82 15.16
CA GLY A 175 15.02 12.84 16.03
C GLY A 175 15.89 13.47 17.11
N LYS A 176 15.71 14.78 17.39
CA LYS A 176 16.69 15.57 18.13
C LYS A 176 16.35 15.86 19.58
N THR A 177 15.11 15.63 20.04
CA THR A 177 14.67 16.13 21.36
C THR A 177 13.73 15.22 22.14
N ASN A 178 13.75 13.92 21.89
CA ASN A 178 12.92 13.03 22.69
C ASN A 178 13.50 12.85 24.09
N THR A 179 12.73 13.25 25.08
CA THR A 179 13.04 13.12 26.51
C THR A 179 12.59 11.77 27.10
N TYR A 180 12.52 10.73 26.27
CA TYR A 180 12.17 9.41 26.78
C TYR A 180 13.29 8.86 27.65
N THR A 181 12.93 8.38 28.83
CA THR A 181 13.83 7.73 29.75
C THR A 181 13.80 6.22 29.57
N THR A 182 14.77 5.50 30.15
CA THR A 182 14.78 4.03 30.15
C THR A 182 13.54 3.40 30.80
N ASN A 183 12.83 4.15 31.63
CA ASN A 183 11.63 3.71 32.34
C ASN A 183 10.33 4.13 31.63
N THR A 184 10.40 4.81 30.48
CA THR A 184 9.20 5.20 29.74
C THR A 184 8.56 3.92 29.16
N VAL A 185 7.30 3.70 29.52
CA VAL A 185 6.48 2.63 28.95
C VAL A 185 5.77 3.19 27.73
N PHE A 186 5.90 2.50 26.59
CA PHE A 186 5.21 2.82 25.37
C PHE A 186 4.11 1.82 25.11
N GLU A 187 2.91 2.31 24.85
CA GLU A 187 1.80 1.48 24.38
C GLU A 187 2.02 1.17 22.89
N ALA A 188 1.62 -0.05 22.49
CA ALA A 188 1.67 -0.47 21.09
C ALA A 188 0.79 0.42 20.20
N ILE A 189 0.87 0.22 18.88
CA ILE A 189 -0.03 0.86 17.91
C ILE A 189 -1.48 0.56 18.33
N SER A 190 -2.32 1.59 18.32
CA SER A 190 -3.73 1.49 18.71
C SER A 190 -4.59 2.44 17.89
N CYS A 191 -5.87 2.52 18.20
CA CYS A 191 -6.79 3.48 17.56
C CYS A 191 -6.26 4.90 17.65
N ALA A 192 -5.79 5.32 18.82
CA ALA A 192 -5.27 6.66 19.08
C ALA A 192 -3.92 6.94 18.40
N THR A 193 -3.26 5.95 17.82
CA THR A 193 -2.10 6.18 16.95
C THR A 193 -2.51 6.92 15.68
N CYS A 194 -3.60 6.49 15.07
CA CYS A 194 -4.08 7.03 13.79
C CYS A 194 -5.07 8.19 13.99
N HIS A 195 -5.90 8.10 15.01
CA HIS A 195 -6.97 9.07 15.29
C HIS A 195 -6.62 9.98 16.46
N ASP A 196 -6.92 11.28 16.34
CA ASP A 196 -6.95 12.21 17.48
C ASP A 196 -8.39 12.45 17.90
N PRO A 197 -8.86 11.87 19.02
CA PRO A 197 -10.23 12.07 19.48
C PRO A 197 -10.55 13.52 19.87
N HIS A 198 -9.53 14.37 19.97
CA HIS A 198 -9.68 15.78 20.33
C HIS A 198 -9.68 16.73 19.13
N ASP A 199 -9.51 16.25 17.89
CA ASP A 199 -9.33 17.15 16.74
C ASP A 199 -10.12 16.64 15.51
N ALA A 200 -10.89 17.51 14.90
CA ALA A 200 -11.65 17.24 13.68
C ALA A 200 -11.03 17.91 12.44
N LYS A 201 -9.80 18.38 12.52
CA LYS A 201 -9.10 19.10 11.44
C LYS A 201 -9.00 18.26 10.16
N ASN A 202 -8.75 16.97 10.32
CA ASN A 202 -8.66 16.02 9.21
C ASN A 202 -9.90 15.11 9.18
N PRO A 203 -10.30 14.60 8.01
CA PRO A 203 -11.37 13.61 7.90
C PRO A 203 -11.14 12.43 8.84
N HIS A 204 -12.21 11.88 9.41
CA HIS A 204 -12.18 10.78 10.38
C HIS A 204 -11.28 11.03 11.61
N GLN A 205 -11.02 12.29 11.93
CA GLN A 205 -10.13 12.69 13.05
C GLN A 205 -8.70 12.11 12.90
N LEU A 206 -8.21 11.93 11.67
CA LEU A 206 -6.87 11.41 11.44
C LEU A 206 -5.80 12.43 11.86
N ARG A 207 -4.70 11.94 12.45
CA ARG A 207 -3.58 12.79 12.90
C ARG A 207 -2.77 13.36 11.75
N ALA A 208 -2.65 12.65 10.62
CA ALA A 208 -1.96 13.14 9.43
C ALA A 208 -2.92 13.88 8.49
N GLY A 209 -2.38 14.83 7.73
CA GLY A 209 -3.08 15.50 6.64
C GLY A 209 -3.26 14.61 5.41
N THR A 210 -3.48 15.25 4.25
CA THR A 210 -3.75 14.54 2.98
C THR A 210 -2.51 14.37 2.09
N ASN A 211 -1.37 14.87 2.52
CA ASN A 211 -0.09 14.84 1.80
C ASN A 211 1.00 14.26 2.70
N TYR A 212 2.03 13.71 2.07
CA TYR A 212 3.21 13.20 2.76
C TYR A 212 4.47 13.88 2.23
N VAL A 213 5.46 14.13 3.08
CA VAL A 213 6.74 14.73 2.70
C VAL A 213 7.85 13.72 2.91
N TRP A 214 8.52 13.32 1.82
CA TRP A 214 9.70 12.48 1.91
C TRP A 214 10.82 13.14 2.69
N ALA A 215 11.69 12.34 3.29
CA ALA A 215 12.87 12.83 4.00
C ALA A 215 13.78 13.71 3.11
N ALA A 216 13.73 13.54 1.80
CA ALA A 216 14.42 14.37 0.81
C ALA A 216 13.71 15.71 0.50
N GLY A 217 12.54 15.99 1.11
CA GLY A 217 11.79 17.23 0.97
C GLY A 217 10.75 17.24 -0.16
N GLU A 218 10.65 16.19 -0.97
CA GLU A 218 9.59 16.08 -1.98
C GLU A 218 8.23 15.83 -1.32
N THR A 219 7.21 16.56 -1.74
CA THR A 219 5.83 16.40 -1.26
C THR A 219 5.03 15.51 -2.19
N ILE A 220 4.46 14.45 -1.67
CA ILE A 220 3.50 13.59 -2.37
C ILE A 220 2.10 14.07 -2.03
N VAL A 221 1.38 14.46 -3.08
CA VAL A 221 0.02 15.01 -2.98
C VAL A 221 -1.04 13.99 -3.40
N GLY A 222 -2.30 14.25 -3.02
CA GLY A 222 -3.43 13.45 -3.47
C GLY A 222 -3.51 12.07 -2.82
N LEU A 223 -2.99 11.93 -1.60
CA LEU A 223 -3.05 10.67 -0.84
C LEU A 223 -4.33 10.53 -0.03
N GLY A 224 -5.04 11.63 0.26
CA GLY A 224 -6.18 11.57 1.17
C GLY A 224 -5.79 10.93 2.52
N SER A 225 -6.65 10.09 3.06
CA SER A 225 -6.39 9.37 4.32
C SER A 225 -5.17 8.44 4.28
N SER A 226 -4.72 8.05 3.09
CA SER A 226 -3.52 7.20 2.94
C SER A 226 -2.22 7.90 3.28
N ALA A 227 -2.21 9.24 3.38
CA ALA A 227 -1.04 9.97 3.85
C ALA A 227 -0.56 9.46 5.23
N LEU A 228 -1.50 9.07 6.09
CA LEU A 228 -1.19 8.49 7.39
C LEU A 228 -0.38 7.17 7.27
N CYS A 229 -0.71 6.32 6.29
CA CYS A 229 0.00 5.06 6.07
C CYS A 229 1.46 5.32 5.70
N TYR A 230 1.70 6.33 4.88
CA TYR A 230 3.03 6.73 4.44
C TYR A 230 3.95 7.16 5.58
N GLU A 231 3.41 7.65 6.71
CA GLU A 231 4.21 8.05 7.87
C GLU A 231 5.00 6.89 8.52
N CYS A 232 4.55 5.65 8.28
CA CYS A 232 5.19 4.45 8.82
C CYS A 232 5.62 3.46 7.74
N HIS A 233 4.84 3.33 6.66
CA HIS A 233 5.06 2.33 5.60
C HIS A 233 5.95 2.88 4.47
N HIS A 234 7.12 3.38 4.84
CA HIS A 234 8.13 3.90 3.92
C HIS A 234 9.53 3.43 4.29
N ALA A 235 10.44 3.42 3.31
CA ALA A 235 11.85 3.21 3.55
C ALA A 235 12.41 4.32 4.46
N ARG A 236 13.20 3.95 5.46
CA ARG A 236 13.64 4.89 6.51
C ARG A 236 14.66 5.92 6.07
N ASN A 237 15.41 5.62 5.05
CA ASN A 237 16.45 6.48 4.55
C ASN A 237 16.10 6.97 3.15
N ASN A 238 16.78 8.01 2.73
CA ASN A 238 16.78 8.48 1.36
C ASN A 238 17.18 7.34 0.41
N ALA A 239 16.99 7.53 -0.87
CA ALA A 239 17.19 6.57 -1.96
C ALA A 239 18.23 5.47 -1.70
N GLY A 240 17.95 4.26 -2.14
CA GLY A 240 18.78 3.08 -1.90
C GLY A 240 20.25 3.24 -2.30
N GLU A 241 20.55 4.00 -3.34
CA GLU A 241 21.90 4.40 -3.74
C GLU A 241 22.64 5.12 -2.61
N GLN A 242 21.96 6.06 -1.94
CA GLN A 242 22.53 6.80 -0.81
C GLN A 242 22.74 5.91 0.41
N ASN A 243 21.85 4.94 0.64
CA ASN A 243 22.00 3.98 1.74
C ASN A 243 23.23 3.10 1.56
N VAL A 244 23.44 2.56 0.36
CA VAL A 244 24.62 1.75 0.05
C VAL A 244 25.90 2.59 0.20
N THR A 245 25.89 3.82 -0.32
CA THR A 245 27.02 4.74 -0.19
C THR A 245 27.33 5.09 1.27
N ASN A 246 26.32 5.37 2.06
CA ASN A 246 26.47 5.67 3.49
C ASN A 246 26.95 4.46 4.28
N PHE A 247 26.52 3.26 3.93
CA PHE A 247 27.00 2.02 4.54
C PHE A 247 28.51 1.82 4.28
N ILE A 248 28.91 1.91 3.02
CA ILE A 248 30.32 1.72 2.62
C ILE A 248 31.22 2.76 3.28
N SER A 249 30.77 4.00 3.39
CA SER A 249 31.53 5.10 4.01
C SER A 249 31.42 5.15 5.54
N GLY A 250 30.71 4.20 6.17
CA GLY A 250 30.50 4.19 7.62
C GLY A 250 29.60 5.32 8.14
N LYS A 251 28.85 5.97 7.28
CA LYS A 251 27.99 7.13 7.60
C LYS A 251 26.53 6.78 7.89
N LEU A 252 26.16 5.52 8.01
CA LEU A 252 24.81 5.17 8.44
C LEU A 252 24.58 5.61 9.89
N THR A 253 23.59 6.48 10.07
CA THR A 253 23.36 7.19 11.35
C THR A 253 22.27 6.58 12.21
N TRP A 254 21.53 5.57 11.73
CA TRP A 254 20.43 4.97 12.47
C TRP A 254 20.60 3.45 12.66
N GLY A 255 20.03 2.93 13.72
CA GLY A 255 20.06 1.49 14.02
C GLY A 255 21.43 0.91 14.35
N GLY A 256 22.38 1.75 14.78
CA GLY A 256 23.74 1.31 15.12
C GLY A 256 24.67 1.12 13.92
N GLY A 257 24.32 1.62 12.74
CA GLY A 257 25.17 1.60 11.54
C GLY A 257 25.40 0.22 10.93
N SER A 258 24.57 -0.77 11.30
CA SER A 258 24.84 -2.17 10.98
C SER A 258 24.05 -2.71 9.78
N SER A 259 23.10 -1.94 9.22
CA SER A 259 22.28 -2.39 8.10
C SER A 259 22.11 -1.28 7.06
N TYR A 260 22.38 -1.60 5.80
CA TYR A 260 22.13 -0.72 4.66
C TYR A 260 20.79 -1.02 3.97
N GLY A 261 20.15 -2.13 4.35
CA GLY A 261 18.89 -2.57 3.75
C GLY A 261 17.75 -1.62 4.04
N VAL A 262 16.71 -1.75 3.24
CA VAL A 262 15.42 -1.15 3.51
C VAL A 262 14.89 -1.73 4.83
N HIS A 263 14.29 -0.93 5.67
CA HIS A 263 13.51 -1.45 6.78
C HIS A 263 12.26 -2.11 6.23
N ASP A 264 11.75 -3.16 6.89
CA ASP A 264 10.47 -3.77 6.52
C ASP A 264 9.41 -2.67 6.31
N ASN A 265 8.49 -2.89 5.39
CA ASN A 265 7.37 -2.00 5.04
C ASN A 265 7.69 -0.78 4.13
N PRO A 266 8.36 -0.95 2.96
CA PRO A 266 8.59 0.13 1.99
C PRO A 266 7.43 0.28 0.98
N GLN A 267 6.18 0.03 1.37
CA GLN A 267 5.04 -0.02 0.45
C GLN A 267 4.78 1.33 -0.22
N ALA A 268 4.96 2.44 0.51
CA ALA A 268 4.83 3.78 -0.06
C ALA A 268 5.87 4.03 -1.16
N ASP A 269 7.11 3.60 -0.93
CA ASP A 269 8.18 3.72 -1.92
C ASP A 269 7.92 2.83 -3.14
N MET A 270 7.44 1.62 -2.92
CA MET A 270 7.10 0.68 -3.99
C MET A 270 5.98 1.23 -4.87
N ILE A 271 4.88 1.69 -4.29
CA ILE A 271 3.72 2.16 -5.07
C ILE A 271 4.03 3.47 -5.80
N GLU A 272 4.90 4.33 -5.26
CA GLU A 272 5.39 5.54 -5.92
C GLU A 272 6.48 5.25 -6.97
N GLY A 273 7.05 4.04 -6.99
CA GLY A 273 8.15 3.68 -7.88
C GLY A 273 9.44 4.44 -7.56
N LYS A 274 9.77 4.58 -6.27
CA LYS A 274 10.87 5.42 -5.78
C LYS A 274 11.76 4.70 -4.77
N ASN A 275 12.89 5.33 -4.48
CA ASN A 275 13.81 5.02 -3.38
C ASN A 275 14.51 3.65 -3.43
N ALA A 276 14.32 2.84 -4.47
CA ALA A 276 15.14 1.67 -4.73
C ALA A 276 16.37 2.03 -5.59
N ILE A 277 17.16 1.05 -5.93
CA ILE A 277 18.36 1.23 -6.77
C ILE A 277 17.99 0.96 -8.22
N ASN A 278 18.04 1.99 -9.04
CA ASN A 278 17.65 1.93 -10.44
C ASN A 278 18.82 1.75 -11.41
N TYR A 279 20.06 1.72 -10.91
CA TYR A 279 21.28 1.59 -11.73
C TYR A 279 21.42 2.66 -12.84
N GLY A 280 20.88 3.86 -12.60
CA GLY A 280 20.85 4.94 -13.59
C GLY A 280 19.86 4.73 -14.74
N LYS A 281 18.95 3.75 -14.60
CA LYS A 281 17.91 3.45 -15.60
C LYS A 281 16.57 4.07 -15.18
N ASP A 282 15.77 4.43 -16.15
CA ASP A 282 14.37 4.78 -15.94
C ASP A 282 13.54 3.49 -15.86
N ILE A 283 13.22 3.07 -14.64
CA ILE A 283 12.42 1.86 -14.38
C ILE A 283 10.95 2.25 -14.42
N PRO A 284 10.14 1.63 -15.29
CA PRO A 284 8.73 1.97 -15.42
C PRO A 284 7.96 1.76 -14.12
N SER A 285 6.97 2.60 -13.86
CA SER A 285 6.04 2.48 -12.74
C SER A 285 4.64 2.14 -13.22
N GLY A 286 3.91 1.36 -12.45
CA GLY A 286 2.53 0.97 -12.72
C GLY A 286 1.53 2.10 -12.50
N SER A 287 0.27 1.81 -12.82
CA SER A 287 -0.81 2.79 -12.75
C SER A 287 -1.54 2.84 -11.41
N HIS A 288 -1.39 1.85 -10.52
CA HIS A 288 -2.18 1.73 -9.28
C HIS A 288 -2.13 3.00 -8.44
N ARG A 289 -0.95 3.62 -8.32
CA ARG A 289 -0.80 4.90 -7.59
C ARG A 289 -1.75 5.99 -8.05
N LYS A 290 -2.06 6.04 -9.33
CA LYS A 290 -2.91 7.08 -9.95
C LYS A 290 -4.35 6.61 -10.20
N ALA A 291 -4.54 5.32 -10.41
CA ALA A 291 -5.82 4.75 -10.80
C ALA A 291 -6.71 4.35 -9.61
N VAL A 292 -6.08 4.01 -8.46
CA VAL A 292 -6.81 3.60 -7.27
C VAL A 292 -7.15 4.82 -6.43
N GLU A 293 -8.43 5.12 -6.34
CA GLU A 293 -8.92 6.17 -5.46
C GLU A 293 -8.61 5.82 -4.00
N GLY A 294 -8.04 6.78 -3.27
CA GLY A 294 -7.64 6.57 -1.87
C GLY A 294 -6.37 5.72 -1.70
N VAL A 295 -5.70 5.33 -2.79
CA VAL A 295 -4.41 4.61 -2.77
C VAL A 295 -4.44 3.41 -1.81
N CYS A 296 -3.77 3.48 -0.64
CA CYS A 296 -3.71 2.38 0.34
C CYS A 296 -5.10 2.02 0.89
N VAL A 297 -5.86 3.03 1.35
CA VAL A 297 -7.20 2.81 1.93
C VAL A 297 -8.20 2.32 0.88
N GLY A 298 -7.97 2.65 -0.40
CA GLY A 298 -8.80 2.22 -1.51
C GLY A 298 -8.85 0.70 -1.70
N CYS A 299 -7.81 0.00 -1.26
CA CYS A 299 -7.73 -1.45 -1.24
C CYS A 299 -7.86 -2.00 0.19
N HIS A 300 -6.95 -1.60 1.08
CA HIS A 300 -6.77 -2.22 2.39
C HIS A 300 -7.90 -1.94 3.40
N MET A 301 -8.66 -0.87 3.23
CA MET A 301 -9.71 -0.49 4.17
C MET A 301 -11.12 -0.55 3.58
N GLN A 302 -11.32 -1.22 2.45
CA GLN A 302 -12.67 -1.43 1.93
C GLN A 302 -13.51 -2.23 2.94
N PRO A 303 -14.69 -1.73 3.32
CA PRO A 303 -15.50 -2.39 4.34
C PRO A 303 -16.02 -3.75 3.86
N VAL A 304 -16.12 -4.68 4.78
CA VAL A 304 -16.77 -5.98 4.59
C VAL A 304 -18.02 -6.00 5.47
N ALA A 305 -19.15 -6.41 4.90
CA ALA A 305 -20.40 -6.47 5.63
C ALA A 305 -20.32 -7.47 6.79
N THR A 306 -20.93 -7.16 7.93
CA THR A 306 -20.91 -8.04 9.12
C THR A 306 -21.60 -9.39 8.90
N THR A 307 -22.39 -9.51 7.82
CA THR A 307 -23.03 -10.75 7.37
C THR A 307 -22.15 -11.61 6.46
N ASP A 308 -21.04 -11.05 5.98
CA ASP A 308 -20.11 -11.75 5.11
C ASP A 308 -19.22 -12.70 5.94
N PRO A 309 -18.93 -13.93 5.46
CA PRO A 309 -18.03 -14.86 6.12
C PRO A 309 -16.61 -14.32 6.32
N ASP A 310 -16.20 -13.36 5.51
CA ASP A 310 -14.88 -12.73 5.53
C ASP A 310 -14.80 -11.51 6.44
N TYR A 311 -15.93 -11.13 7.03
CA TYR A 311 -15.98 -10.07 8.03
C TYR A 311 -14.93 -10.30 9.14
N SER A 312 -14.27 -9.22 9.52
CA SER A 312 -13.16 -9.17 10.49
C SER A 312 -11.91 -9.98 10.12
N LYS A 313 -11.81 -10.53 8.91
CA LYS A 313 -10.62 -11.21 8.42
C LYS A 313 -9.85 -10.36 7.41
N VAL A 314 -10.57 -9.63 6.54
CA VAL A 314 -10.01 -8.76 5.49
C VAL A 314 -10.74 -7.42 5.44
N GLY A 315 -10.10 -6.43 4.85
CA GLY A 315 -10.64 -5.07 4.70
C GLY A 315 -10.84 -4.33 6.02
N GLY A 316 -11.50 -3.18 5.98
CA GLY A 316 -11.76 -2.36 7.15
C GLY A 316 -10.50 -2.09 7.99
N HIS A 317 -10.63 -2.15 9.31
CA HIS A 317 -9.50 -1.97 10.23
C HIS A 317 -8.67 -3.24 10.46
N THR A 318 -8.94 -4.33 9.74
CA THR A 318 -8.00 -5.46 9.66
C THR A 318 -6.77 -5.10 8.83
N PHE A 319 -6.92 -4.17 7.88
CA PHE A 319 -5.93 -3.77 6.86
C PHE A 319 -5.43 -4.92 5.99
N SER A 320 -5.97 -6.12 6.18
CA SER A 320 -5.57 -7.32 5.46
C SER A 320 -6.28 -7.41 4.12
N MET A 321 -5.53 -7.83 3.10
CA MET A 321 -6.09 -8.11 1.76
C MET A 321 -6.33 -9.61 1.57
N SER A 322 -5.80 -10.44 2.45
CA SER A 322 -5.99 -11.90 2.41
C SER A 322 -5.95 -12.51 3.80
N TYR A 323 -6.52 -13.70 3.91
CA TYR A 323 -6.37 -14.56 5.09
C TYR A 323 -6.22 -16.03 4.66
N SER A 324 -5.75 -16.86 5.56
CA SER A 324 -5.58 -18.29 5.29
C SER A 324 -6.43 -19.15 6.22
N THR A 325 -6.95 -20.23 5.67
CA THR A 325 -7.62 -21.32 6.43
C THR A 325 -6.87 -22.61 6.21
N VAL A 326 -6.86 -23.49 7.23
CA VAL A 326 -6.28 -24.82 7.12
C VAL A 326 -7.40 -25.85 7.22
N VAL A 327 -7.59 -26.62 6.14
CA VAL A 327 -8.61 -27.68 6.08
C VAL A 327 -7.91 -28.98 5.69
N GLY A 328 -7.99 -30.00 6.53
CA GLY A 328 -7.34 -31.29 6.25
C GLY A 328 -5.81 -31.21 6.10
N GLY A 329 -5.16 -30.22 6.74
CA GLY A 329 -3.71 -29.99 6.60
C GLY A 329 -3.30 -29.19 5.35
N VAL A 330 -4.26 -28.78 4.50
CA VAL A 330 -4.03 -27.93 3.33
C VAL A 330 -4.33 -26.48 3.70
N THR A 331 -3.38 -25.59 3.41
CA THR A 331 -3.57 -24.15 3.58
C THR A 331 -4.26 -23.58 2.32
N ASN A 332 -5.43 -22.98 2.52
CA ASN A 332 -6.16 -22.25 1.50
C ASN A 332 -6.02 -20.77 1.77
N VAL A 333 -5.62 -20.01 0.77
CA VAL A 333 -5.54 -18.53 0.81
C VAL A 333 -6.81 -17.95 0.22
N HIS A 334 -7.36 -16.95 0.87
CA HIS A 334 -8.57 -16.23 0.45
C HIS A 334 -8.17 -14.76 0.25
N ASP A 335 -8.21 -14.31 -0.99
CA ASP A 335 -7.85 -12.95 -1.39
C ASP A 335 -9.09 -12.07 -1.54
N LYS A 336 -9.03 -10.85 -1.01
CA LYS A 336 -10.09 -9.84 -1.18
C LYS A 336 -9.92 -9.13 -2.53
N VAL A 337 -10.41 -9.75 -3.57
CA VAL A 337 -10.25 -9.29 -4.97
C VAL A 337 -11.38 -8.39 -5.47
N ASP A 338 -12.49 -8.30 -4.76
CA ASP A 338 -13.67 -7.48 -5.12
C ASP A 338 -13.32 -6.01 -5.36
N VAL A 339 -12.30 -5.49 -4.67
CA VAL A 339 -11.79 -4.13 -4.87
C VAL A 339 -11.14 -3.92 -6.25
N CYS A 340 -10.68 -5.00 -6.88
CA CYS A 340 -9.97 -4.98 -8.15
C CYS A 340 -10.90 -5.07 -9.36
N VAL A 341 -12.13 -5.62 -9.16
CA VAL A 341 -13.09 -5.96 -10.23
C VAL A 341 -13.42 -4.77 -11.13
N LYS A 342 -13.51 -3.58 -10.57
CA LYS A 342 -13.83 -2.35 -11.34
C LYS A 342 -12.87 -2.10 -12.52
N CYS A 343 -11.61 -2.51 -12.38
CA CYS A 343 -10.56 -2.27 -13.38
C CYS A 343 -10.10 -3.54 -14.08
N HIS A 344 -10.08 -4.67 -13.36
CA HIS A 344 -9.53 -5.93 -13.85
C HIS A 344 -10.57 -6.95 -14.34
N GLY A 345 -11.87 -6.67 -14.11
CA GLY A 345 -12.92 -7.66 -14.33
C GLY A 345 -12.93 -8.71 -13.22
N GLU A 346 -13.68 -9.80 -13.42
CA GLU A 346 -13.71 -10.91 -12.46
C GLU A 346 -12.35 -11.60 -12.39
N ILE A 347 -11.81 -11.71 -11.18
CA ILE A 347 -10.55 -12.37 -10.86
C ILE A 347 -10.74 -13.18 -9.58
N GLU A 348 -10.01 -14.27 -9.44
CA GLU A 348 -10.15 -15.20 -8.31
C GLU A 348 -9.13 -14.93 -7.20
N ASP A 349 -7.93 -14.45 -7.57
CA ASP A 349 -6.83 -14.17 -6.66
C ASP A 349 -5.97 -12.99 -7.17
N PHE A 350 -4.95 -12.61 -6.39
CA PHE A 350 -4.01 -11.56 -6.79
C PHE A 350 -2.98 -12.02 -7.81
N ASN A 351 -2.86 -13.32 -8.04
CA ASN A 351 -1.82 -13.89 -8.89
C ASN A 351 -2.20 -13.88 -10.38
N LEU A 352 -2.57 -12.71 -10.89
CA LEU A 352 -3.04 -12.50 -12.24
C LEU A 352 -2.02 -12.94 -13.28
N VAL A 353 -2.42 -13.83 -14.18
CA VAL A 353 -1.60 -14.26 -15.31
C VAL A 353 -1.44 -13.13 -16.31
N ARG A 354 -0.19 -12.78 -16.64
CA ARG A 354 0.12 -11.65 -17.52
C ARG A 354 1.19 -11.99 -18.56
N LYS A 355 2.39 -12.29 -18.12
CA LYS A 355 3.56 -12.42 -18.95
C LYS A 355 4.64 -13.19 -18.22
N ASP A 356 5.44 -13.97 -18.96
CA ASP A 356 6.69 -14.54 -18.46
C ASP A 356 7.69 -13.41 -18.13
N TYR A 357 7.69 -12.96 -16.89
CA TYR A 357 8.63 -11.95 -16.41
C TYR A 357 9.94 -12.57 -15.95
N ASN A 358 9.90 -13.79 -15.44
CA ASN A 358 11.05 -14.46 -14.89
C ASN A 358 11.90 -15.14 -15.97
N GLY A 359 11.36 -15.34 -17.19
CA GLY A 359 12.09 -15.89 -18.36
C GLY A 359 12.38 -17.37 -18.22
N ASP A 360 11.49 -18.17 -17.63
CA ASP A 360 11.62 -19.62 -17.54
C ASP A 360 10.85 -20.37 -18.63
N GLY A 361 10.11 -19.64 -19.47
CA GLY A 361 9.31 -20.17 -20.58
C GLY A 361 7.88 -20.51 -20.20
N THR A 362 7.48 -20.28 -18.94
CA THR A 362 6.11 -20.49 -18.45
C THR A 362 5.48 -19.14 -18.12
N ILE A 363 4.26 -18.90 -18.56
CA ILE A 363 3.51 -17.71 -18.17
C ILE A 363 2.67 -18.07 -16.95
N GLU A 364 3.08 -17.53 -15.81
CA GLU A 364 2.40 -17.74 -14.55
C GLU A 364 1.69 -16.46 -14.08
N GLY A 365 1.12 -16.50 -12.88
CA GLY A 365 0.60 -15.29 -12.24
C GLY A 365 1.72 -14.35 -11.81
N VAL A 366 1.42 -13.05 -11.77
CA VAL A 366 2.41 -11.98 -11.52
C VAL A 366 3.20 -12.18 -10.22
N GLN A 367 2.56 -12.71 -9.17
CA GLN A 367 3.25 -12.96 -7.90
C GLN A 367 4.26 -14.11 -8.00
N ASN A 368 3.95 -15.15 -8.77
CA ASN A 368 4.86 -16.26 -9.05
C ASN A 368 6.04 -15.80 -9.90
N GLU A 369 5.77 -15.01 -10.92
CA GLU A 369 6.78 -14.41 -11.77
C GLU A 369 7.78 -13.53 -11.00
N VAL A 370 7.27 -12.66 -10.12
CA VAL A 370 8.11 -11.83 -9.24
C VAL A 370 8.89 -12.70 -8.26
N GLN A 371 8.25 -13.74 -7.71
CA GLN A 371 8.92 -14.72 -6.86
C GLN A 371 10.06 -15.42 -7.61
N GLY A 372 9.83 -15.88 -8.83
CA GLY A 372 10.85 -16.50 -9.69
C GLY A 372 12.04 -15.57 -9.95
N LEU A 373 11.80 -14.26 -10.17
CA LEU A 373 12.87 -13.28 -10.29
C LEU A 373 13.64 -13.09 -8.98
N MET A 374 12.92 -13.06 -7.83
CA MET A 374 13.56 -12.98 -6.51
C MET A 374 14.43 -14.21 -6.24
N ASP A 375 13.97 -15.39 -6.62
CA ASP A 375 14.71 -16.65 -6.51
C ASP A 375 15.97 -16.64 -7.37
N LYS A 376 15.86 -16.17 -8.62
CA LYS A 376 17.02 -16.00 -9.51
C LYS A 376 18.05 -15.05 -8.93
N LEU A 377 17.60 -13.88 -8.47
CA LEU A 377 18.49 -12.88 -7.87
C LEU A 377 19.15 -13.41 -6.59
N SER A 378 18.38 -14.09 -5.74
CA SER A 378 18.88 -14.68 -4.50
C SER A 378 20.03 -15.66 -4.73
N LYS A 379 19.93 -16.51 -5.77
CA LYS A 379 20.98 -17.48 -6.14
C LYS A 379 22.29 -16.82 -6.59
N LEU A 380 22.22 -15.58 -7.07
CA LEU A 380 23.39 -14.79 -7.48
C LEU A 380 24.06 -14.06 -6.30
N LEU A 381 23.38 -13.98 -5.16
CA LEU A 381 23.86 -13.28 -3.98
C LEU A 381 24.51 -14.27 -2.99
N PRO A 382 25.72 -13.96 -2.47
CA PRO A 382 26.35 -14.83 -1.50
C PRO A 382 25.61 -14.83 -0.16
N GLY A 383 25.32 -16.02 0.36
CA GLY A 383 24.66 -16.22 1.65
C GLY A 383 23.19 -15.77 1.72
N SER A 384 22.50 -15.77 0.60
CA SER A 384 21.07 -15.48 0.54
C SER A 384 20.22 -16.61 1.11
N THR A 385 19.31 -16.29 2.03
CA THR A 385 18.39 -17.25 2.65
C THR A 385 16.95 -16.76 2.60
N TYR A 386 16.02 -17.71 2.50
CA TYR A 386 14.60 -17.46 2.60
C TYR A 386 14.18 -17.49 4.07
N ARG A 387 13.50 -16.44 4.54
CA ARG A 387 12.94 -16.43 5.89
C ARG A 387 11.65 -17.23 5.97
N ALA A 388 11.36 -17.76 7.15
CA ALA A 388 10.09 -18.45 7.44
C ALA A 388 8.84 -17.54 7.28
N ASP A 389 9.03 -16.22 7.33
CA ASP A 389 7.98 -15.21 7.09
C ASP A 389 7.76 -14.90 5.60
N GLY A 390 8.38 -15.64 4.72
CA GLY A 390 8.26 -15.46 3.27
C GLY A 390 9.17 -14.40 2.67
N ASN A 391 10.03 -13.76 3.45
CA ASN A 391 10.91 -12.70 2.98
C ASN A 391 12.31 -13.22 2.70
N TYR A 392 12.91 -12.77 1.59
CA TYR A 392 14.33 -12.98 1.32
C TYR A 392 15.19 -12.06 2.17
N VAL A 393 16.21 -12.65 2.74
CA VAL A 393 17.33 -11.90 3.28
C VAL A 393 18.54 -12.40 2.55
N ALA A 394 19.29 -11.52 1.93
CA ALA A 394 20.67 -11.81 1.61
C ALA A 394 21.39 -11.90 2.95
N ASP A 395 21.48 -13.13 3.48
CA ASP A 395 22.05 -13.38 4.81
C ASP A 395 23.49 -12.91 4.78
N GLY A 396 23.82 -12.06 5.66
CA GLY A 396 25.11 -11.43 5.62
C GLY A 396 25.18 -10.08 4.92
N LEU A 397 24.26 -9.73 4.02
CA LEU A 397 24.23 -8.41 3.38
C LEU A 397 23.31 -7.43 4.09
N VAL A 398 22.24 -7.90 4.70
CA VAL A 398 21.21 -7.06 5.30
C VAL A 398 21.29 -7.00 6.83
N LYS A 399 21.94 -7.99 7.50
CA LYS A 399 21.79 -8.17 8.96
C LYS A 399 23.07 -8.20 9.77
N THR A 400 24.17 -7.63 9.36
CA THR A 400 25.36 -7.81 10.17
C THR A 400 26.16 -6.56 10.44
N SER A 401 26.83 -6.63 11.60
CA SER A 401 27.77 -5.62 12.08
C SER A 401 28.69 -5.13 10.96
N ALA A 402 28.96 -3.85 10.95
CA ALA A 402 29.75 -3.15 9.96
C ALA A 402 31.17 -3.71 9.73
N SER A 403 31.68 -4.49 10.67
CA SER A 403 33.03 -5.08 10.53
C SER A 403 33.05 -6.18 9.48
N GLY A 404 33.70 -5.91 8.37
CA GLY A 404 34.00 -6.87 7.30
C GLY A 404 33.10 -6.83 6.08
N LYS A 405 31.94 -6.17 6.09
CA LYS A 405 31.00 -6.15 4.96
C LYS A 405 31.03 -4.90 4.11
N THR A 406 31.57 -3.83 4.61
CA THR A 406 31.95 -2.67 3.81
C THR A 406 32.94 -3.02 2.70
N ASN A 407 33.59 -4.17 2.79
CA ASN A 407 34.52 -4.69 1.77
C ASN A 407 33.83 -5.56 0.70
N TRP A 408 32.54 -5.77 0.78
CA TRP A 408 31.84 -6.53 -0.24
C TRP A 408 31.72 -5.72 -1.54
N PRO A 409 31.78 -6.38 -2.70
CA PRO A 409 31.57 -5.70 -3.96
C PRO A 409 30.25 -4.93 -3.98
N VAL A 410 30.30 -3.67 -4.40
CA VAL A 410 29.15 -2.75 -4.38
C VAL A 410 27.94 -3.31 -5.13
N LYS A 411 28.18 -4.06 -6.21
CA LYS A 411 27.12 -4.73 -6.97
C LYS A 411 26.27 -5.67 -6.11
N PHE A 412 26.88 -6.44 -5.20
CA PHE A 412 26.13 -7.32 -4.29
C PHE A 412 25.31 -6.52 -3.26
N LEU A 413 25.86 -5.41 -2.77
CA LEU A 413 25.12 -4.54 -1.85
C LEU A 413 23.90 -3.91 -2.53
N LYS A 414 24.07 -3.42 -3.76
CA LYS A 414 22.98 -2.83 -4.55
C LYS A 414 21.89 -3.87 -4.86
N ALA A 415 22.25 -5.01 -5.34
CA ALA A 415 21.34 -6.08 -5.69
C ALA A 415 20.61 -6.65 -4.46
N GLY A 416 21.34 -6.84 -3.35
CA GLY A 416 20.74 -7.23 -2.07
C GLY A 416 19.77 -6.19 -1.50
N PHE A 417 20.04 -4.89 -1.71
CA PHE A 417 19.08 -3.83 -1.36
C PHE A 417 17.76 -3.99 -2.13
N ASN A 418 17.82 -4.15 -3.45
CA ASN A 418 16.62 -4.30 -4.28
C ASN A 418 15.86 -5.59 -3.98
N LEU A 419 16.55 -6.71 -3.74
CA LEU A 419 15.91 -7.95 -3.30
C LEU A 419 15.15 -7.73 -1.98
N GLY A 420 15.80 -7.11 -1.01
CA GLY A 420 15.19 -6.76 0.27
C GLY A 420 14.02 -5.77 0.12
N PHE A 421 14.13 -4.82 -0.79
CA PHE A 421 13.08 -3.84 -1.08
C PHE A 421 11.81 -4.51 -1.62
N VAL A 422 11.94 -5.33 -2.66
CA VAL A 422 10.78 -6.04 -3.25
C VAL A 422 10.20 -7.06 -2.27
N SER A 423 11.05 -7.77 -1.53
CA SER A 423 10.62 -8.72 -0.51
C SER A 423 9.87 -8.06 0.64
N ALA A 424 10.41 -6.96 1.17
CA ALA A 424 9.83 -6.25 2.32
C ALA A 424 8.54 -5.48 1.97
N ASP A 425 8.32 -5.16 0.69
CA ASP A 425 7.03 -4.66 0.21
C ASP A 425 5.90 -5.66 0.44
N GLY A 426 6.18 -6.96 0.33
CA GLY A 426 5.28 -8.05 0.66
C GLY A 426 4.18 -8.33 -0.38
N SER A 427 3.97 -7.44 -1.35
CA SER A 427 2.90 -7.59 -2.36
C SER A 427 3.27 -8.52 -3.52
N LYS A 428 4.55 -8.88 -3.65
CA LYS A 428 5.07 -9.62 -4.81
C LYS A 428 4.66 -8.98 -6.14
N GLY A 429 4.79 -7.65 -6.22
CA GLY A 429 4.55 -6.88 -7.43
C GLY A 429 3.14 -6.30 -7.58
N ILE A 430 2.16 -6.63 -6.72
CA ILE A 430 0.79 -6.09 -6.85
C ILE A 430 0.77 -4.57 -6.69
N HIS A 431 1.54 -4.00 -5.78
CA HIS A 431 1.61 -2.56 -5.61
C HIS A 431 2.12 -1.86 -6.88
N ASN A 432 3.15 -2.43 -7.53
CA ASN A 432 3.78 -1.83 -8.71
C ASN A 432 4.57 -2.89 -9.50
N THR A 433 3.89 -3.67 -10.32
CA THR A 433 4.50 -4.77 -11.08
C THR A 433 5.67 -4.33 -11.97
N PRO A 434 5.54 -3.28 -12.82
CA PRO A 434 6.63 -2.87 -13.67
C PRO A 434 7.87 -2.45 -12.89
N TYR A 435 7.68 -1.78 -11.76
CA TYR A 435 8.80 -1.33 -10.93
C TYR A 435 9.50 -2.49 -10.23
N ALA A 436 8.75 -3.39 -9.57
CA ALA A 436 9.30 -4.58 -8.91
C ALA A 436 10.08 -5.47 -9.88
N VAL A 437 9.49 -5.78 -11.04
CA VAL A 437 10.13 -6.57 -12.10
C VAL A 437 11.37 -5.86 -12.63
N GLY A 438 11.26 -4.57 -12.90
CA GLY A 438 12.37 -3.77 -13.43
C GLY A 438 13.58 -3.71 -12.48
N LEU A 439 13.33 -3.54 -11.17
CA LEU A 439 14.38 -3.55 -10.14
C LEU A 439 15.11 -4.89 -10.07
N LEU A 440 14.35 -5.99 -10.05
CA LEU A 440 14.92 -7.34 -9.98
C LEU A 440 15.73 -7.67 -11.24
N LYS A 441 15.18 -7.38 -12.41
CA LYS A 441 15.88 -7.57 -13.70
C LYS A 441 17.13 -6.72 -13.81
N ALA A 442 17.08 -5.45 -13.40
CA ALA A 442 18.25 -4.58 -13.40
C ALA A 442 19.36 -5.09 -12.46
N SER A 443 18.96 -5.61 -11.30
CA SER A 443 19.90 -6.19 -10.33
C SER A 443 20.54 -7.49 -10.85
N ILE A 444 19.76 -8.35 -11.47
CA ILE A 444 20.26 -9.58 -12.12
C ILE A 444 21.25 -9.22 -13.23
N ALA A 445 20.91 -8.24 -14.06
CA ALA A 445 21.77 -7.79 -15.15
C ALA A 445 23.11 -7.22 -14.64
N ASP A 446 23.09 -6.41 -13.57
CA ASP A 446 24.32 -5.86 -12.95
C ASP A 446 25.21 -6.97 -12.36
N LEU A 447 24.61 -8.01 -11.76
CA LEU A 447 25.36 -9.12 -11.18
C LEU A 447 25.94 -10.08 -12.22
N THR A 448 25.19 -10.36 -13.27
CA THR A 448 25.62 -11.30 -14.33
C THR A 448 26.67 -10.69 -15.24
N GLY A 449 26.92 -9.40 -15.12
CA GLY A 449 28.02 -8.70 -15.76
C GLY A 449 27.68 -8.23 -17.19
N ASP A 450 27.37 -6.96 -17.31
CA ASP A 450 27.42 -6.23 -18.58
C ASP A 450 28.71 -5.40 -18.53
N ALA A 451 29.85 -6.06 -18.69
CA ALA A 451 31.16 -5.43 -18.50
C ALA A 451 31.47 -4.40 -19.60
N ASN A 452 30.87 -4.56 -20.77
CA ASN A 452 31.00 -3.60 -21.87
C ASN A 452 29.99 -2.45 -21.79
N GLN A 453 29.06 -2.48 -20.81
CA GLN A 453 28.02 -1.48 -20.54
C GLN A 453 27.12 -1.18 -21.75
N ASP A 454 26.87 -2.18 -22.58
CA ASP A 454 26.08 -2.04 -23.80
C ASP A 454 24.58 -2.31 -23.60
N GLY A 455 24.17 -2.68 -22.39
CA GLY A 455 22.77 -2.94 -22.02
C GLY A 455 22.32 -4.37 -22.24
N ILE A 456 23.18 -5.26 -22.72
CA ILE A 456 22.95 -6.68 -22.84
C ILE A 456 23.92 -7.43 -21.92
N PRO A 457 23.48 -8.35 -21.05
CA PRO A 457 24.40 -9.12 -20.21
C PRO A 457 25.41 -9.90 -21.03
N ASP A 458 26.68 -9.82 -20.63
CA ASP A 458 27.77 -10.58 -21.26
C ASP A 458 27.44 -12.08 -21.38
N SER A 459 26.77 -12.64 -20.37
CA SER A 459 26.39 -14.05 -20.37
C SER A 459 25.45 -14.44 -21.53
N TRP A 460 24.50 -13.56 -21.87
CA TRP A 460 23.64 -13.77 -23.02
C TRP A 460 24.43 -13.63 -24.33
N GLN A 461 25.26 -12.62 -24.41
CA GLN A 461 26.12 -12.41 -25.59
C GLN A 461 27.11 -13.56 -25.81
N ILE A 462 27.72 -14.06 -24.72
CA ILE A 462 28.62 -15.21 -24.77
C ILE A 462 27.87 -16.48 -25.14
N GLN A 463 26.67 -16.68 -24.60
CA GLN A 463 25.83 -17.84 -24.91
C GLN A 463 25.56 -17.98 -26.40
N TYR A 464 25.23 -16.90 -27.09
CA TYR A 464 24.83 -16.94 -28.48
C TYR A 464 25.96 -16.66 -29.49
N PHE A 465 26.98 -15.90 -29.06
CA PHE A 465 28.00 -15.41 -29.95
C PHE A 465 29.43 -15.76 -29.52
N GLY A 466 29.60 -16.49 -28.42
CA GLY A 466 30.89 -16.90 -27.88
C GLY A 466 31.70 -15.78 -27.23
N SER A 467 31.32 -14.52 -27.40
CA SER A 467 31.98 -13.34 -26.79
C SER A 467 31.03 -12.16 -26.71
N ALA A 468 31.06 -11.43 -25.59
CA ALA A 468 30.30 -10.22 -25.42
C ALA A 468 30.82 -9.05 -26.27
N THR A 469 32.06 -9.09 -26.69
CA THR A 469 32.71 -8.03 -27.48
C THR A 469 32.73 -8.30 -28.98
N SER A 470 32.11 -9.39 -29.45
CA SER A 470 32.02 -9.66 -30.89
C SER A 470 31.07 -8.67 -31.59
N ALA A 471 31.35 -8.32 -32.84
CA ALA A 471 30.49 -7.45 -33.64
C ALA A 471 29.04 -7.99 -33.76
N SER A 472 28.89 -9.33 -33.81
CA SER A 472 27.58 -9.99 -33.87
C SER A 472 26.82 -9.93 -32.54
N ALA A 473 27.50 -9.74 -31.41
CA ALA A 473 26.92 -9.62 -30.09
C ALA A 473 26.45 -8.18 -29.78
N ALA A 474 26.91 -7.19 -30.53
CA ALA A 474 26.58 -5.79 -30.27
C ALA A 474 25.06 -5.56 -30.20
N PRO A 475 24.56 -4.66 -29.34
CA PRO A 475 23.13 -4.43 -29.15
C PRO A 475 22.35 -4.13 -30.44
N ASN A 476 22.94 -3.36 -31.33
CA ASN A 476 22.33 -2.98 -32.61
C ASN A 476 22.60 -3.97 -33.74
N ALA A 477 23.36 -5.05 -33.49
CA ALA A 477 23.59 -6.07 -34.49
C ALA A 477 22.33 -6.90 -34.75
N ASN A 478 22.20 -7.36 -35.98
CA ASN A 478 21.13 -8.24 -36.45
C ASN A 478 21.73 -9.48 -37.15
N PRO A 479 22.33 -10.40 -36.41
CA PRO A 479 23.07 -11.53 -36.99
C PRO A 479 22.18 -12.53 -37.74
N SER A 480 20.90 -12.63 -37.39
CA SER A 480 19.94 -13.47 -38.09
C SER A 480 19.42 -12.87 -39.41
N GLY A 481 19.68 -11.57 -39.67
CA GLY A 481 19.23 -10.86 -40.86
C GLY A 481 17.72 -10.65 -40.97
N ASP A 482 17.00 -10.66 -39.87
CA ASP A 482 15.54 -10.46 -39.80
C ASP A 482 15.12 -9.00 -39.53
N GLY A 483 16.06 -8.08 -39.39
CA GLY A 483 15.81 -6.67 -39.10
C GLY A 483 15.61 -6.34 -37.63
N VAL A 484 15.63 -7.34 -36.73
CA VAL A 484 15.45 -7.16 -35.28
C VAL A 484 16.81 -7.14 -34.59
N PRO A 485 17.18 -6.04 -33.92
CA PRO A 485 18.48 -5.92 -33.25
C PRO A 485 18.56 -6.78 -31.98
N ASN A 486 19.76 -7.15 -31.58
CA ASN A 486 20.02 -7.96 -30.41
C ASN A 486 19.42 -7.41 -29.11
N TRP A 487 19.49 -6.08 -28.90
CA TRP A 487 18.93 -5.48 -27.70
C TRP A 487 17.41 -5.74 -27.57
N LEU A 488 16.71 -5.75 -28.71
CA LEU A 488 15.28 -6.03 -28.73
C LEU A 488 15.01 -7.52 -28.54
N LYS A 489 15.80 -8.37 -29.18
CA LYS A 489 15.70 -9.82 -29.01
C LYS A 489 15.99 -10.25 -27.57
N PHE A 490 17.01 -9.66 -26.96
CA PHE A 490 17.31 -9.86 -25.54
C PHE A 490 16.13 -9.44 -24.66
N GLY A 491 15.58 -8.24 -24.90
CA GLY A 491 14.42 -7.74 -24.12
C GLY A 491 13.15 -8.59 -24.28
N LEU A 492 13.04 -9.32 -25.38
CA LEU A 492 11.91 -10.20 -25.69
C LEU A 492 12.20 -11.68 -25.31
N GLY A 493 13.40 -12.01 -24.83
CA GLY A 493 13.79 -13.39 -24.51
C GLY A 493 13.95 -14.31 -25.72
N ILE A 494 14.33 -13.75 -26.88
CA ILE A 494 14.37 -14.44 -28.17
C ILE A 494 15.81 -14.79 -28.55
N ASP A 495 16.00 -15.96 -29.18
CA ASP A 495 17.30 -16.37 -29.75
C ASP A 495 17.73 -15.39 -30.87
N PRO A 496 18.86 -14.69 -30.71
CA PRO A 496 19.30 -13.68 -31.69
C PRO A 496 19.83 -14.28 -32.98
N THR A 497 20.12 -15.59 -33.01
CA THR A 497 20.70 -16.29 -34.17
C THR A 497 19.64 -16.86 -35.10
N VAL A 498 18.38 -16.92 -34.62
CA VAL A 498 17.27 -17.50 -35.39
C VAL A 498 16.54 -16.43 -36.20
N LYS A 499 16.35 -16.67 -37.49
CA LYS A 499 15.63 -15.79 -38.41
C LYS A 499 14.11 -16.04 -38.31
N GLY A 500 13.35 -14.97 -38.24
CA GLY A 500 11.89 -15.07 -38.28
C GLY A 500 11.28 -15.60 -36.97
N VAL A 501 11.43 -14.85 -35.90
CA VAL A 501 11.01 -15.24 -34.55
C VAL A 501 9.50 -15.17 -34.41
N VAL A 502 8.90 -16.27 -33.97
CA VAL A 502 7.55 -16.30 -33.40
C VAL A 502 7.69 -15.91 -31.94
N LEU A 503 7.05 -14.80 -31.54
CA LEU A 503 6.95 -14.44 -30.13
C LEU A 503 6.09 -15.46 -29.38
N PRO A 504 6.28 -15.64 -28.07
CA PRO A 504 5.50 -16.58 -27.27
C PRO A 504 3.98 -16.40 -27.35
N ASP A 505 3.52 -15.18 -27.71
CA ASP A 505 2.12 -14.83 -27.95
C ASP A 505 1.63 -15.10 -29.37
N GLY A 506 2.45 -15.74 -30.22
CA GLY A 506 2.10 -16.07 -31.60
C GLY A 506 2.22 -14.95 -32.60
N VAL A 507 2.71 -13.78 -32.21
CA VAL A 507 2.96 -12.66 -33.12
C VAL A 507 4.21 -12.95 -33.94
N VAL A 508 4.04 -13.18 -35.23
CA VAL A 508 5.14 -13.32 -36.20
C VAL A 508 5.63 -11.91 -36.54
N TRP A 509 6.86 -11.59 -36.17
CA TRP A 509 7.56 -10.42 -36.71
C TRP A 509 7.95 -10.71 -38.17
N ALA A 510 7.03 -10.46 -39.07
CA ALA A 510 7.35 -10.48 -40.50
C ALA A 510 8.29 -9.30 -40.80
N ASN A 511 9.50 -9.66 -41.27
CA ASN A 511 10.48 -8.76 -41.90
C ASN A 511 10.16 -7.26 -41.81
N ALA A 512 10.69 -6.56 -40.84
CA ALA A 512 10.67 -5.09 -40.76
C ALA A 512 11.52 -4.44 -41.90
N GLY A 513 11.78 -5.15 -42.96
CA GLY A 513 12.68 -4.71 -44.06
C GLY A 513 12.03 -4.24 -45.35
N LYS A 514 10.72 -4.32 -45.51
CA LYS A 514 10.07 -3.81 -46.72
C LYS A 514 8.68 -3.25 -46.45
N VAL A 515 8.60 -2.00 -46.11
CA VAL A 515 7.41 -1.21 -46.40
C VAL A 515 7.70 -0.45 -47.71
N GLY A 516 7.07 -0.92 -48.80
CA GLY A 516 7.04 -0.17 -50.07
C GLY A 516 8.34 -0.14 -50.90
N GLY A 517 8.90 -1.28 -51.28
CA GLY A 517 9.73 -1.41 -52.50
C GLY A 517 11.05 -0.62 -52.62
N ASN A 518 11.38 0.29 -51.75
CA ASN A 518 12.61 1.08 -51.76
C ASN A 518 13.42 0.86 -50.49
N ALA A 519 14.73 0.77 -50.61
CA ALA A 519 15.67 0.75 -49.49
C ALA A 519 15.51 2.04 -48.68
N ALA A 520 14.63 2.00 -47.70
CA ALA A 520 14.42 3.11 -46.79
C ALA A 520 15.47 3.04 -45.67
N THR A 521 16.13 4.15 -45.45
CA THR A 521 16.85 4.47 -44.23
C THR A 521 16.00 4.02 -43.02
N ASN A 522 16.52 3.09 -42.24
CA ASN A 522 15.83 2.50 -41.11
C ASN A 522 15.55 3.56 -40.03
N ILE A 523 14.35 4.14 -40.04
CA ILE A 523 13.85 4.91 -38.90
C ILE A 523 13.05 3.91 -38.03
N VAL A 524 13.66 3.41 -36.96
CA VAL A 524 12.93 2.73 -35.89
C VAL A 524 12.22 3.79 -35.08
N GLN A 525 10.93 3.95 -35.28
CA GLN A 525 10.09 4.79 -34.43
C GLN A 525 9.39 3.88 -33.43
N ILE A 526 9.73 4.05 -32.14
CA ILE A 526 9.04 3.38 -31.04
C ILE A 526 7.82 4.23 -30.68
N TYR A 527 6.64 3.66 -30.89
CA TYR A 527 5.38 4.28 -30.50
C TYR A 527 4.81 3.59 -29.27
N LYS A 528 4.14 4.35 -28.41
CA LYS A 528 3.27 3.76 -27.39
C LYS A 528 2.19 2.95 -28.09
N ALA A 529 1.94 1.74 -27.62
CA ALA A 529 0.87 0.89 -28.08
C ALA A 529 0.01 0.45 -26.89
N ALA A 530 -1.28 0.28 -27.13
CA ALA A 530 -2.18 -0.37 -26.20
C ALA A 530 -2.44 -1.80 -26.69
N GLU A 531 -2.30 -2.77 -25.83
CA GLU A 531 -2.76 -4.12 -26.05
C GLU A 531 -4.15 -4.27 -25.44
N VAL A 532 -5.09 -4.77 -26.24
CA VAL A 532 -6.46 -5.07 -25.83
C VAL A 532 -6.68 -6.56 -25.94
N VAL A 533 -6.83 -7.24 -24.80
CA VAL A 533 -7.09 -8.69 -24.72
C VAL A 533 -8.55 -8.90 -24.36
N TYR A 534 -9.22 -9.79 -25.08
CA TYR A 534 -10.61 -10.16 -24.81
C TYR A 534 -10.90 -11.61 -25.18
N ASN A 535 -11.78 -12.25 -24.42
CA ASN A 535 -12.22 -13.61 -24.70
C ASN A 535 -13.23 -13.62 -25.84
N THR A 536 -13.19 -14.66 -26.67
CA THR A 536 -14.09 -14.82 -27.80
C THR A 536 -14.91 -16.11 -27.70
N GLU A 537 -16.12 -16.09 -28.25
CA GLU A 537 -16.98 -17.27 -28.39
C GLU A 537 -17.11 -17.63 -29.86
N VAL A 538 -17.13 -18.93 -30.15
CA VAL A 538 -17.33 -19.44 -31.52
C VAL A 538 -18.70 -18.99 -32.08
N GLY A 539 -18.70 -18.51 -33.30
CA GLY A 539 -19.90 -18.03 -33.99
C GLY A 539 -20.20 -16.53 -33.78
N LYS A 540 -19.44 -15.84 -32.97
CA LYS A 540 -19.55 -14.37 -32.81
C LYS A 540 -18.39 -13.67 -33.53
N THR A 541 -18.62 -12.40 -33.90
CA THR A 541 -17.62 -11.53 -34.51
C THR A 541 -17.32 -10.35 -33.60
N TYR A 542 -16.04 -10.01 -33.45
CA TYR A 542 -15.53 -9.02 -32.53
C TYR A 542 -14.84 -7.89 -33.29
N GLN A 543 -15.26 -6.66 -33.05
CA GLN A 543 -14.65 -5.46 -33.62
C GLN A 543 -14.08 -4.58 -32.54
N LEU A 544 -12.75 -4.42 -32.51
CA LEU A 544 -12.13 -3.43 -31.65
C LEU A 544 -12.46 -2.02 -32.13
N GLN A 545 -12.83 -1.16 -31.21
CA GLN A 545 -13.12 0.24 -31.46
C GLN A 545 -12.39 1.12 -30.47
N ALA A 546 -12.00 2.32 -30.92
CA ALA A 546 -11.42 3.34 -30.05
C ALA A 546 -12.07 4.69 -30.22
N ILE A 547 -11.88 5.52 -29.18
CA ILE A 547 -12.34 6.89 -29.12
C ILE A 547 -11.33 7.73 -28.33
N SER A 548 -11.05 8.94 -28.76
CA SER A 548 -10.10 9.85 -28.10
C SER A 548 -10.77 10.80 -27.09
N SER A 549 -12.08 10.97 -27.18
CA SER A 549 -12.90 11.74 -26.24
C SER A 549 -14.26 11.07 -26.11
N LEU A 550 -14.81 11.01 -24.91
CA LEU A 550 -16.12 10.38 -24.64
C LEU A 550 -17.30 11.06 -25.37
N ASP A 551 -17.12 12.28 -25.86
CA ASP A 551 -18.11 13.02 -26.66
C ASP A 551 -18.02 12.71 -28.18
N GLY A 552 -17.06 11.88 -28.59
CA GLY A 552 -16.83 11.53 -30.00
C GLY A 552 -17.49 10.20 -30.41
N GLY A 553 -17.47 9.91 -31.71
CA GLY A 553 -17.94 8.63 -32.25
C GLY A 553 -16.86 7.55 -32.18
N TRP A 554 -17.24 6.33 -31.81
CA TRP A 554 -16.37 5.16 -31.83
C TRP A 554 -15.91 4.80 -33.24
N LYS A 555 -14.63 4.61 -33.43
CA LYS A 555 -14.02 4.24 -34.71
C LYS A 555 -13.47 2.81 -34.64
N ASN A 556 -13.72 2.03 -35.70
CA ASN A 556 -13.20 0.68 -35.82
C ASN A 556 -11.67 0.70 -35.94
N ILE A 557 -11.02 -0.22 -35.24
CA ILE A 557 -9.59 -0.48 -35.32
C ILE A 557 -9.39 -1.88 -35.88
N GLY A 558 -8.62 -1.97 -36.96
CA GLY A 558 -8.38 -3.22 -37.65
C GLY A 558 -9.64 -3.86 -38.25
N SER A 559 -9.48 -5.08 -38.74
CA SER A 559 -10.58 -5.89 -39.26
C SER A 559 -11.33 -6.62 -38.13
N PRO A 560 -12.62 -6.91 -38.29
CA PRO A 560 -13.35 -7.76 -37.36
C PRO A 560 -12.69 -9.14 -37.23
N VAL A 561 -12.71 -9.70 -36.03
CA VAL A 561 -12.12 -10.99 -35.70
C VAL A 561 -13.25 -11.99 -35.41
N ALA A 562 -13.23 -13.14 -36.09
CA ALA A 562 -14.15 -14.21 -35.77
C ALA A 562 -13.75 -14.90 -34.45
N GLY A 563 -14.73 -15.16 -33.59
CA GLY A 563 -14.49 -15.82 -32.31
C GLY A 563 -14.09 -17.29 -32.49
N THR A 564 -13.05 -17.66 -31.78
CA THR A 564 -12.48 -19.03 -31.82
C THR A 564 -12.72 -19.83 -30.55
N GLY A 565 -13.32 -19.19 -29.52
CA GLY A 565 -13.45 -19.76 -28.18
C GLY A 565 -12.23 -19.47 -27.27
N ASN A 566 -11.20 -18.80 -27.82
CA ASN A 566 -9.98 -18.43 -27.09
C ASN A 566 -9.88 -16.90 -26.93
N ALA A 567 -8.97 -16.48 -26.08
CA ALA A 567 -8.62 -15.07 -25.97
C ALA A 567 -7.94 -14.57 -27.24
N VAL A 568 -8.26 -13.33 -27.63
CA VAL A 568 -7.63 -12.59 -28.73
C VAL A 568 -6.95 -11.36 -28.16
N SER A 569 -5.69 -11.16 -28.54
CA SER A 569 -4.92 -9.96 -28.25
C SER A 569 -4.77 -9.11 -29.51
N LEU A 570 -5.10 -7.82 -29.42
CA LEU A 570 -4.90 -6.85 -30.46
C LEU A 570 -4.05 -5.70 -29.96
N VAL A 571 -2.90 -5.47 -30.61
CA VAL A 571 -2.02 -4.34 -30.31
C VAL A 571 -2.34 -3.19 -31.26
N THR A 572 -2.68 -2.04 -30.70
CA THR A 572 -2.99 -0.84 -31.47
C THR A 572 -2.05 0.31 -31.11
N PRO A 573 -1.40 0.97 -32.10
CA PRO A 573 -0.51 2.09 -31.82
C PRO A 573 -1.28 3.33 -31.36
N THR A 574 -0.82 3.96 -30.29
CA THR A 574 -1.42 5.18 -29.70
C THR A 574 -0.67 6.43 -30.21
N ARG A 575 -0.56 6.61 -31.51
CA ARG A 575 0.36 7.58 -32.14
C ARG A 575 0.09 9.05 -31.89
N VAL A 576 -1.13 9.46 -31.61
CA VAL A 576 -1.53 10.86 -31.82
C VAL A 576 -2.24 11.51 -30.62
N ASN A 577 -2.77 10.77 -29.67
CA ASN A 577 -3.57 11.34 -28.58
C ASN A 577 -3.09 10.89 -27.22
N GLY A 578 -3.00 11.83 -26.28
CA GLY A 578 -2.58 11.58 -24.89
C GLY A 578 -3.53 10.68 -24.10
N GLN A 579 -4.73 10.41 -24.61
CA GLN A 579 -5.75 9.55 -23.99
C GLN A 579 -6.58 8.87 -25.07
N GLN A 580 -6.76 7.56 -24.95
CA GLN A 580 -7.69 6.78 -25.77
C GLN A 580 -8.45 5.78 -24.91
N PHE A 581 -9.73 5.61 -25.25
CA PHE A 581 -10.59 4.59 -24.66
C PHE A 581 -10.85 3.51 -25.71
N TYR A 582 -10.97 2.27 -25.27
CA TYR A 582 -11.18 1.11 -26.12
C TYR A 582 -12.44 0.35 -25.69
N ARG A 583 -13.12 -0.23 -26.67
CA ARG A 583 -14.18 -1.22 -26.42
C ARG A 583 -14.15 -2.29 -27.49
N VAL A 584 -14.71 -3.44 -27.20
CA VAL A 584 -14.95 -4.51 -28.18
C VAL A 584 -16.44 -4.58 -28.43
N GLN A 585 -16.83 -4.35 -29.70
CA GLN A 585 -18.20 -4.55 -30.16
C GLN A 585 -18.36 -5.99 -30.58
N ILE A 586 -19.38 -6.68 -30.06
CA ILE A 586 -19.69 -8.07 -30.38
C ILE A 586 -20.89 -8.10 -31.31
N THR A 587 -20.79 -8.85 -32.41
CA THR A 587 -21.88 -9.10 -33.34
C THR A 587 -22.13 -10.60 -33.39
N PRO A 588 -23.43 -11.03 -33.38
CA PRO A 588 -23.79 -12.44 -33.48
C PRO A 588 -23.27 -13.12 -34.74
#